data_fcf7e320b8b8a31382f09101b1fd9a88
#
_entry.id   fcf7e320b8b8a31382f09101b1fd9a88
#
_cell.length_a   1.000
_cell.length_b   1.000
_cell.length_c   1.000
_cell.angle_alpha   90.00
_cell.angle_beta   90.00
_cell.angle_gamma   90.00
#
_symmetry.space_group_name_H-M   'P 1'
#
loop_
_entity.id
_entity.type
_entity.pdbx_description
1 polymer ?
#
loop_
_entity_poly.entity_id
_entity_poly.type
_entity_poly.pdbx_seq_one_letter_code
_entity_poly.pdbx_strand_id
1 'polypeptide(L)'
;MGDRSYPIYVGAGILDSLGQRLQESGLARKVAVVTNPTVAQLYLDAVHGSLHHAGFEVVPVLVPDGEEHKTFKSLATIYDRLIAERCERKSCVLALGGGVIGDLAGFAAATYLRGVPYVQVPTTLLAQVDSSVGGKTGVNHENGKNLIGAFYQPKLVLIDVNVLASLPHRELVAGLAEVIKYGIIEDPQLFRDVEKNLAKIIALDRELLQRVIVTSCSIKARIVETDEREENQRAVLNFGHTIGHALEAATDYREFLHGEAVGIGMVKAVMLSVQHGFCDQQTFERILKVIKKAGLPSEIPAGLSMQNVIEAMQLDKKAAGGKIKFVMSEGIGKTRFHWLSPGEVLAALGT
;
A
#
# COMPACT_ATOMS: atom_id res chain seq x y z
N MET A 1 13.45 -6.16 13.97
CA MET A 1 13.56 -7.15 12.87
C MET A 1 15.00 -7.71 12.70
N GLY A 2 15.96 -7.26 13.50
CA GLY A 2 17.36 -7.74 13.44
C GLY A 2 17.99 -7.49 12.07
N ASP A 3 18.68 -8.48 11.53
CA ASP A 3 19.39 -8.41 10.23
C ASP A 3 18.48 -8.15 9.01
N ARG A 4 17.17 -8.17 9.20
CA ARG A 4 16.16 -7.84 8.16
C ARG A 4 15.66 -6.40 8.25
N SER A 5 16.18 -5.59 9.16
CA SER A 5 15.92 -4.16 9.22
C SER A 5 16.59 -3.43 8.05
N TYR A 6 15.93 -2.41 7.55
CA TYR A 6 16.38 -1.63 6.41
C TYR A 6 16.04 -0.15 6.58
N PRO A 7 16.82 0.76 6.00
CA PRO A 7 16.53 2.18 6.03
C PRO A 7 15.40 2.54 5.08
N ILE A 8 14.58 3.51 5.50
CA ILE A 8 13.58 4.20 4.66
C ILE A 8 14.00 5.66 4.59
N TYR A 9 14.46 6.10 3.42
CA TYR A 9 14.83 7.48 3.16
C TYR A 9 13.62 8.23 2.61
N VAL A 10 13.29 9.36 3.21
CA VAL A 10 12.16 10.21 2.77
C VAL A 10 12.65 11.63 2.60
N GLY A 11 12.46 12.22 1.43
CA GLY A 11 12.87 13.59 1.15
C GLY A 11 12.31 14.13 -0.16
N ALA A 12 12.61 15.39 -0.45
CA ALA A 12 12.25 16.05 -1.70
C ALA A 12 13.48 16.14 -2.61
N GLY A 13 13.40 15.62 -3.84
CA GLY A 13 14.51 15.65 -4.80
C GLY A 13 15.66 14.71 -4.46
N ILE A 14 15.39 13.64 -3.71
CA ILE A 14 16.42 12.68 -3.28
C ILE A 14 16.67 11.54 -4.26
N LEU A 15 15.92 11.49 -5.37
CA LEU A 15 16.08 10.45 -6.39
C LEU A 15 17.50 10.42 -6.96
N ASP A 16 18.14 11.57 -7.09
CA ASP A 16 19.51 11.70 -7.56
C ASP A 16 20.54 11.05 -6.62
N SER A 17 20.21 10.86 -5.35
CA SER A 17 21.07 10.20 -4.36
C SER A 17 20.98 8.68 -4.36
N LEU A 18 20.09 8.09 -5.18
CA LEU A 18 19.81 6.66 -5.18
C LEU A 18 21.08 5.82 -5.38
N GLY A 19 21.90 6.15 -6.38
CA GLY A 19 23.15 5.44 -6.65
C GLY A 19 24.10 5.43 -5.45
N GLN A 20 24.29 6.58 -4.80
CA GLN A 20 25.10 6.68 -3.58
C GLN A 20 24.53 5.80 -2.46
N ARG A 21 23.21 5.80 -2.22
CA ARG A 21 22.57 4.98 -1.19
C ARG A 21 22.73 3.48 -1.45
N LEU A 22 22.68 3.07 -2.72
CA LEU A 22 22.94 1.68 -3.08
C LEU A 22 24.40 1.28 -2.82
N GLN A 23 25.37 2.17 -3.12
CA GLN A 23 26.78 1.94 -2.79
C GLN A 23 27.01 1.79 -1.28
N GLU A 24 26.44 2.70 -0.47
CA GLU A 24 26.51 2.67 0.99
C GLU A 24 25.93 1.37 1.56
N SER A 25 24.93 0.79 0.89
CA SER A 25 24.32 -0.49 1.26
C SER A 25 25.14 -1.72 0.84
N GLY A 26 26.28 -1.55 0.18
CA GLY A 26 27.17 -2.64 -0.24
C GLY A 26 26.58 -3.55 -1.33
N LEU A 27 25.62 -3.05 -2.11
CA LEU A 27 24.98 -3.79 -3.20
C LEU A 27 25.92 -3.96 -4.40
N ALA A 28 25.79 -5.08 -5.12
CA ALA A 28 26.59 -5.36 -6.31
C ALA A 28 26.23 -4.41 -7.45
N ARG A 29 27.18 -4.25 -8.38
CA ARG A 29 27.12 -3.22 -9.43
C ARG A 29 26.04 -3.42 -10.51
N LYS A 30 25.39 -4.56 -10.60
CA LYS A 30 24.31 -4.80 -11.60
C LYS A 30 22.93 -4.63 -10.95
N VAL A 31 22.11 -3.74 -11.50
CA VAL A 31 20.78 -3.40 -10.99
C VAL A 31 19.74 -3.58 -12.11
N ALA A 32 18.79 -4.48 -11.91
CA ALA A 32 17.63 -4.64 -12.79
C ALA A 32 16.50 -3.72 -12.28
N VAL A 33 16.18 -2.69 -13.06
CA VAL A 33 15.14 -1.70 -12.75
C VAL A 33 13.81 -2.15 -13.34
N VAL A 34 12.94 -2.71 -12.51
CA VAL A 34 11.58 -3.14 -12.90
C VAL A 34 10.65 -1.94 -12.79
N THR A 35 9.98 -1.62 -13.88
CA THR A 35 9.06 -0.47 -13.98
C THR A 35 8.00 -0.71 -15.05
N ASN A 36 7.05 0.21 -15.21
CA ASN A 36 6.08 0.22 -16.30
C ASN A 36 6.38 1.36 -17.31
N PRO A 37 5.79 1.37 -18.51
CA PRO A 37 6.05 2.40 -19.52
C PRO A 37 5.76 3.82 -19.04
N THR A 38 4.68 4.03 -18.28
CA THR A 38 4.27 5.34 -17.74
C THR A 38 5.34 5.91 -16.80
N VAL A 39 5.77 5.12 -15.82
CA VAL A 39 6.78 5.53 -14.85
C VAL A 39 8.17 5.62 -15.48
N ALA A 40 8.48 4.72 -16.42
CA ALA A 40 9.75 4.76 -17.15
C ALA A 40 9.93 6.08 -17.90
N GLN A 41 8.91 6.54 -18.61
CA GLN A 41 8.94 7.82 -19.33
C GLN A 41 9.23 9.01 -18.41
N LEU A 42 8.80 8.94 -17.16
CA LEU A 42 8.93 10.05 -16.20
C LEU A 42 10.25 10.01 -15.42
N TYR A 43 10.73 8.83 -15.05
CA TYR A 43 11.75 8.71 -14.01
C TYR A 43 12.90 7.77 -14.33
N LEU A 44 12.81 6.91 -15.37
CA LEU A 44 13.86 5.94 -15.66
C LEU A 44 15.20 6.60 -15.98
N ASP A 45 15.21 7.69 -16.73
CA ASP A 45 16.45 8.40 -17.09
C ASP A 45 17.14 9.00 -15.85
N ALA A 46 16.39 9.58 -14.92
CA ALA A 46 16.94 10.11 -13.68
C ALA A 46 17.53 9.00 -12.80
N VAL A 47 16.78 7.89 -12.64
CA VAL A 47 17.25 6.69 -11.91
C VAL A 47 18.47 6.08 -12.58
N HIS A 48 18.46 5.92 -13.90
CA HIS A 48 19.59 5.42 -14.67
C HIS A 48 20.82 6.31 -14.49
N GLY A 49 20.67 7.62 -14.61
CA GLY A 49 21.74 8.59 -14.41
C GLY A 49 22.37 8.49 -13.02
N SER A 50 21.55 8.49 -11.97
CA SER A 50 22.00 8.34 -10.59
C SER A 50 22.78 7.05 -10.37
N LEU A 51 22.27 5.92 -10.85
CA LEU A 51 22.92 4.61 -10.74
C LEU A 51 24.21 4.55 -11.57
N HIS A 52 24.20 5.03 -12.80
CA HIS A 52 25.35 5.02 -13.68
C HIS A 52 26.50 5.87 -13.14
N HIS A 53 26.24 7.08 -12.61
CA HIS A 53 27.25 7.92 -11.97
C HIS A 53 27.87 7.26 -10.74
N ALA A 54 27.12 6.41 -10.05
CA ALA A 54 27.61 5.61 -8.94
C ALA A 54 28.29 4.29 -9.39
N GLY A 55 28.47 4.07 -10.71
CA GLY A 55 29.18 2.91 -11.27
C GLY A 55 28.36 1.63 -11.34
N PHE A 56 27.03 1.72 -11.33
CA PHE A 56 26.16 0.57 -11.54
C PHE A 56 25.86 0.32 -13.02
N GLU A 57 25.81 -0.94 -13.40
CA GLU A 57 25.23 -1.42 -14.66
C GLU A 57 23.71 -1.52 -14.50
N VAL A 58 22.96 -0.83 -15.34
CA VAL A 58 21.49 -0.73 -15.24
C VAL A 58 20.82 -1.53 -16.33
N VAL A 59 19.94 -2.44 -15.93
CA VAL A 59 19.13 -3.28 -16.84
C VAL A 59 17.66 -2.89 -16.70
N PRO A 60 17.07 -2.16 -17.65
CA PRO A 60 15.63 -1.87 -17.61
C PRO A 60 14.79 -3.13 -17.88
N VAL A 61 13.74 -3.31 -17.07
CA VAL A 61 12.76 -4.40 -17.19
C VAL A 61 11.37 -3.78 -17.19
N LEU A 62 10.71 -3.74 -18.34
CA LEU A 62 9.39 -3.15 -18.48
C LEU A 62 8.32 -4.23 -18.35
N VAL A 63 7.33 -3.98 -17.49
CA VAL A 63 6.10 -4.76 -17.38
C VAL A 63 4.89 -3.86 -17.64
N PRO A 64 3.77 -4.38 -18.14
CA PRO A 64 2.58 -3.56 -18.37
C PRO A 64 2.09 -2.87 -17.11
N ASP A 65 1.41 -1.72 -17.27
CA ASP A 65 0.79 -0.95 -16.18
C ASP A 65 -0.60 -1.50 -15.85
N GLY A 66 -0.99 -1.46 -14.58
CA GLY A 66 -2.33 -1.84 -14.10
C GLY A 66 -2.33 -3.08 -13.20
N GLU A 67 -3.32 -3.13 -12.31
CA GLU A 67 -3.50 -4.24 -11.34
C GLU A 67 -3.78 -5.58 -12.04
N GLU A 68 -4.42 -5.55 -13.19
CA GLU A 68 -4.69 -6.74 -14.03
C GLU A 68 -3.41 -7.40 -14.56
N HIS A 69 -2.31 -6.67 -14.55
CA HIS A 69 -0.99 -7.18 -14.95
C HIS A 69 -0.14 -7.69 -13.79
N LYS A 70 -0.65 -7.66 -12.56
CA LYS A 70 0.01 -8.26 -11.39
C LYS A 70 -0.10 -9.79 -11.41
N THR A 71 0.49 -10.43 -12.41
CA THR A 71 0.28 -11.84 -12.77
C THR A 71 1.58 -12.64 -12.88
N PHE A 72 1.46 -13.98 -12.92
CA PHE A 72 2.58 -14.86 -13.27
C PHE A 72 3.18 -14.57 -14.65
N LYS A 73 2.39 -14.09 -15.62
CA LYS A 73 2.88 -13.72 -16.94
C LYS A 73 3.86 -12.55 -16.85
N SER A 74 3.52 -11.51 -16.12
CA SER A 74 4.42 -10.37 -15.89
C SER A 74 5.65 -10.79 -15.08
N LEU A 75 5.48 -11.67 -14.11
CA LEU A 75 6.58 -12.24 -13.33
C LEU A 75 7.56 -13.02 -14.22
N ALA A 76 7.05 -13.85 -15.15
CA ALA A 76 7.87 -14.57 -16.12
C ALA A 76 8.69 -13.60 -16.99
N THR A 77 8.10 -12.50 -17.47
CA THR A 77 8.81 -11.45 -18.21
C THR A 77 10.00 -10.89 -17.41
N ILE A 78 9.83 -10.69 -16.09
CA ILE A 78 10.94 -10.23 -15.25
C ILE A 78 12.04 -11.30 -15.20
N TYR A 79 11.70 -12.58 -14.97
CA TYR A 79 12.71 -13.65 -14.95
C TYR A 79 13.45 -13.80 -16.26
N ASP A 80 12.73 -13.79 -17.38
CA ASP A 80 13.34 -13.92 -18.72
C ASP A 80 14.40 -12.83 -18.94
N ARG A 81 14.08 -11.59 -18.52
CA ARG A 81 15.03 -10.48 -18.62
C ARG A 81 16.22 -10.63 -17.67
N LEU A 82 15.99 -11.02 -16.41
CA LEU A 82 17.06 -11.26 -15.44
C LEU A 82 18.03 -12.36 -15.94
N ILE A 83 17.51 -13.43 -16.54
CA ILE A 83 18.30 -14.54 -17.08
C ILE A 83 19.08 -14.10 -18.32
N ALA A 84 18.42 -13.45 -19.28
CA ALA A 84 19.05 -12.98 -20.52
C ALA A 84 20.21 -12.02 -20.24
N GLU A 85 20.06 -11.15 -19.25
CA GLU A 85 21.08 -10.19 -18.82
C GLU A 85 22.08 -10.78 -17.80
N ARG A 86 22.01 -12.08 -17.55
CA ARG A 86 22.93 -12.80 -16.64
C ARG A 86 23.01 -12.14 -15.25
N CYS A 87 21.87 -11.74 -14.70
CA CYS A 87 21.81 -11.26 -13.32
C CYS A 87 22.20 -12.37 -12.35
N GLU A 88 23.17 -12.08 -11.47
CA GLU A 88 23.72 -13.03 -10.51
C GLU A 88 23.07 -12.90 -9.13
N ARG A 89 23.42 -13.79 -8.16
CA ARG A 89 22.88 -13.78 -6.79
C ARG A 89 23.11 -12.46 -6.03
N LYS A 90 24.12 -11.70 -6.41
CA LYS A 90 24.42 -10.40 -5.81
C LYS A 90 23.81 -9.22 -6.58
N SER A 91 23.27 -9.45 -7.79
CA SER A 91 22.56 -8.43 -8.55
C SER A 91 21.34 -7.94 -7.76
N CYS A 92 21.01 -6.67 -7.94
CA CYS A 92 19.88 -6.07 -7.23
C CYS A 92 18.67 -5.94 -8.16
N VAL A 93 17.47 -6.27 -7.68
CA VAL A 93 16.21 -5.91 -8.31
C VAL A 93 15.72 -4.61 -7.67
N LEU A 94 15.47 -3.59 -8.47
CA LEU A 94 14.95 -2.29 -8.03
C LEU A 94 13.54 -2.11 -8.60
N ALA A 95 12.56 -1.94 -7.72
CA ALA A 95 11.20 -1.59 -8.10
C ALA A 95 11.07 -0.07 -8.21
N LEU A 96 10.82 0.44 -9.41
CA LEU A 96 10.52 1.85 -9.68
C LEU A 96 9.06 1.96 -10.09
N GLY A 97 8.15 2.27 -9.17
CA GLY A 97 6.71 2.31 -9.50
C GLY A 97 5.78 2.30 -8.30
N GLY A 98 4.50 2.10 -8.56
CA GLY A 98 3.46 1.91 -7.54
C GLY A 98 3.50 0.52 -6.89
N GLY A 99 2.45 0.20 -6.13
CA GLY A 99 2.33 -1.06 -5.38
C GLY A 99 2.42 -2.31 -6.25
N VAL A 100 1.84 -2.30 -7.46
CA VAL A 100 1.92 -3.41 -8.43
C VAL A 100 3.37 -3.74 -8.78
N ILE A 101 4.15 -2.72 -9.12
CA ILE A 101 5.57 -2.87 -9.46
C ILE A 101 6.37 -3.34 -8.23
N GLY A 102 6.08 -2.75 -7.06
CA GLY A 102 6.70 -3.17 -5.79
C GLY A 102 6.51 -4.65 -5.49
N ASP A 103 5.27 -5.12 -5.61
CA ASP A 103 4.91 -6.50 -5.32
C ASP A 103 5.50 -7.49 -6.35
N LEU A 104 5.39 -7.19 -7.65
CA LEU A 104 5.96 -8.02 -8.73
C LEU A 104 7.49 -8.13 -8.61
N ALA A 105 8.17 -7.00 -8.50
CA ALA A 105 9.63 -6.95 -8.41
C ALA A 105 10.15 -7.60 -7.12
N GLY A 106 9.44 -7.37 -5.99
CA GLY A 106 9.79 -7.99 -4.72
C GLY A 106 9.60 -9.50 -4.73
N PHE A 107 8.52 -10.01 -5.35
CA PHE A 107 8.30 -11.44 -5.48
C PHE A 107 9.29 -12.08 -6.47
N ALA A 108 9.61 -11.38 -7.57
CA ALA A 108 10.68 -11.81 -8.46
C ALA A 108 12.01 -11.92 -7.72
N ALA A 109 12.37 -10.90 -6.93
CA ALA A 109 13.60 -10.92 -6.13
C ALA A 109 13.62 -12.04 -5.09
N ALA A 110 12.48 -12.31 -4.44
CA ALA A 110 12.36 -13.37 -3.42
C ALA A 110 12.60 -14.77 -3.99
N THR A 111 12.26 -14.98 -5.26
CA THR A 111 12.24 -16.32 -5.89
C THR A 111 13.36 -16.55 -6.90
N TYR A 112 13.82 -15.49 -7.59
CA TYR A 112 14.95 -15.59 -8.51
C TYR A 112 16.21 -16.03 -7.78
N LEU A 113 16.89 -17.07 -8.26
CA LEU A 113 18.07 -17.69 -7.63
C LEU A 113 17.90 -18.00 -6.13
N ARG A 114 16.66 -18.19 -5.65
CA ARG A 114 16.25 -18.39 -4.25
C ARG A 114 16.47 -17.17 -3.34
N GLY A 115 16.46 -15.99 -3.93
CA GLY A 115 16.56 -14.70 -3.25
C GLY A 115 17.75 -13.87 -3.73
N VAL A 116 17.47 -12.67 -4.24
CA VAL A 116 18.44 -11.65 -4.63
C VAL A 116 18.12 -10.32 -3.94
N PRO A 117 19.09 -9.42 -3.72
CA PRO A 117 18.83 -8.11 -3.14
C PRO A 117 17.69 -7.36 -3.83
N TYR A 118 16.88 -6.66 -3.05
CA TYR A 118 15.70 -5.92 -3.50
C TYR A 118 15.69 -4.50 -2.93
N VAL A 119 15.29 -3.52 -3.73
CA VAL A 119 15.18 -2.09 -3.38
C VAL A 119 13.87 -1.54 -3.90
N GLN A 120 13.25 -0.61 -3.18
CA GLN A 120 12.02 0.06 -3.62
C GLN A 120 12.19 1.56 -3.79
N VAL A 121 11.67 2.08 -4.90
CA VAL A 121 11.51 3.50 -5.20
C VAL A 121 10.04 3.74 -5.55
N PRO A 122 9.16 3.90 -4.52
CA PRO A 122 7.72 4.01 -4.72
C PRO A 122 7.33 5.35 -5.34
N THR A 123 6.51 5.33 -6.39
CA THR A 123 6.09 6.52 -7.15
C THR A 123 4.63 6.93 -6.94
N THR A 124 3.83 6.17 -6.20
CA THR A 124 2.47 6.55 -5.79
C THR A 124 2.42 6.83 -4.29
N LEU A 125 1.50 7.70 -3.85
CA LEU A 125 1.35 7.97 -2.41
C LEU A 125 1.02 6.69 -1.63
N LEU A 126 0.12 5.86 -2.16
CA LEU A 126 -0.23 4.57 -1.57
C LEU A 126 1.02 3.69 -1.34
N ALA A 127 1.89 3.62 -2.35
CA ALA A 127 3.12 2.84 -2.21
C ALA A 127 4.11 3.48 -1.23
N GLN A 128 4.20 4.81 -1.19
CA GLN A 128 5.08 5.53 -0.26
C GLN A 128 4.70 5.33 1.20
N VAL A 129 3.39 5.33 1.51
CA VAL A 129 2.92 5.24 2.91
C VAL A 129 2.57 3.83 3.35
N ASP A 130 2.34 2.91 2.40
CA ASP A 130 1.85 1.57 2.73
C ASP A 130 2.62 0.45 2.03
N SER A 131 2.42 0.14 0.75
CA SER A 131 2.87 -1.12 0.16
C SER A 131 4.39 -1.33 0.15
N SER A 132 5.21 -0.27 0.18
CA SER A 132 6.67 -0.38 0.25
C SER A 132 7.21 -0.79 1.62
N VAL A 133 6.38 -0.85 2.66
CA VAL A 133 6.79 -1.17 4.03
C VAL A 133 6.18 -2.49 4.48
N GLY A 134 6.99 -3.39 5.04
CA GLY A 134 6.52 -4.63 5.65
C GLY A 134 6.65 -5.89 4.81
N GLY A 135 7.31 -5.79 3.64
CA GLY A 135 7.83 -6.93 2.87
C GLY A 135 6.80 -7.86 2.25
N LYS A 136 5.52 -7.51 2.22
CA LYS A 136 4.53 -8.29 1.47
C LYS A 136 4.79 -8.11 -0.02
N THR A 137 5.02 -9.21 -0.74
CA THR A 137 5.23 -9.24 -2.18
C THR A 137 4.42 -10.37 -2.78
N GLY A 138 3.97 -10.24 -4.02
CA GLY A 138 3.17 -11.31 -4.61
C GLY A 138 2.53 -10.97 -5.93
N VAL A 139 1.72 -11.93 -6.39
CA VAL A 139 0.93 -11.85 -7.63
C VAL A 139 -0.52 -12.22 -7.37
N ASN A 140 -1.39 -11.78 -8.27
CA ASN A 140 -2.79 -12.17 -8.28
C ASN A 140 -2.99 -13.53 -8.95
N HIS A 141 -4.04 -14.21 -8.54
CA HIS A 141 -4.54 -15.44 -9.14
C HIS A 141 -5.98 -15.19 -9.61
N GLU A 142 -6.48 -16.01 -10.54
CA GLU A 142 -7.87 -15.91 -11.04
C GLU A 142 -8.92 -15.95 -9.92
N ASN A 143 -8.62 -16.67 -8.85
CA ASN A 143 -9.51 -16.82 -7.69
C ASN A 143 -9.34 -15.76 -6.60
N GLY A 144 -8.48 -14.76 -6.78
CA GLY A 144 -8.33 -13.67 -5.81
C GLY A 144 -6.99 -12.94 -5.86
N LYS A 145 -6.99 -11.72 -5.30
CA LYS A 145 -5.79 -10.89 -5.20
C LYS A 145 -4.83 -11.40 -4.11
N ASN A 146 -3.52 -11.27 -4.37
CA ASN A 146 -2.45 -11.45 -3.39
C ASN A 146 -2.43 -12.83 -2.69
N LEU A 147 -2.99 -13.87 -3.32
CA LEU A 147 -3.03 -15.22 -2.75
C LEU A 147 -1.66 -15.92 -2.79
N ILE A 148 -0.78 -15.48 -3.70
CA ILE A 148 0.52 -16.09 -3.93
C ILE A 148 1.60 -15.03 -3.76
N GLY A 149 2.54 -15.27 -2.84
CA GLY A 149 3.58 -14.30 -2.55
C GLY A 149 4.58 -14.77 -1.50
N ALA A 150 5.42 -13.83 -1.09
CA ALA A 150 6.43 -14.03 -0.06
C ALA A 150 6.55 -12.80 0.84
N PHE A 151 6.95 -13.03 2.10
CA PHE A 151 7.46 -11.95 2.95
C PHE A 151 8.94 -11.75 2.63
N TYR A 152 9.27 -10.69 1.88
CA TYR A 152 10.62 -10.40 1.45
C TYR A 152 10.96 -8.93 1.68
N GLN A 153 11.82 -8.66 2.65
CA GLN A 153 12.16 -7.30 3.05
C GLN A 153 13.17 -6.68 2.06
N PRO A 154 12.95 -5.42 1.64
CA PRO A 154 13.92 -4.71 0.79
C PRO A 154 15.21 -4.40 1.56
N LYS A 155 16.29 -4.09 0.86
CA LYS A 155 17.55 -3.59 1.45
C LYS A 155 17.48 -2.12 1.80
N LEU A 156 16.66 -1.36 1.06
CA LEU A 156 16.30 0.02 1.37
C LEU A 156 15.01 0.41 0.62
N VAL A 157 14.35 1.44 1.12
CA VAL A 157 13.28 2.15 0.42
C VAL A 157 13.68 3.60 0.27
N LEU A 158 13.59 4.17 -0.93
CA LEU A 158 13.87 5.57 -1.20
C LEU A 158 12.61 6.26 -1.69
N ILE A 159 12.08 7.17 -0.91
CA ILE A 159 10.82 7.88 -1.13
C ILE A 159 11.11 9.34 -1.47
N ASP A 160 11.00 9.68 -2.74
CA ASP A 160 11.08 11.07 -3.18
C ASP A 160 9.65 11.65 -3.28
N VAL A 161 9.35 12.64 -2.46
CA VAL A 161 8.00 13.26 -2.46
C VAL A 161 7.72 14.05 -3.73
N ASN A 162 8.76 14.49 -4.46
CA ASN A 162 8.58 15.24 -5.70
C ASN A 162 7.95 14.41 -6.82
N VAL A 163 8.08 13.06 -6.79
CA VAL A 163 7.47 12.21 -7.82
C VAL A 163 5.95 12.24 -7.78
N LEU A 164 5.36 12.65 -6.66
CA LEU A 164 3.90 12.78 -6.55
C LEU A 164 3.33 13.91 -7.43
N ALA A 165 4.16 14.83 -7.92
CA ALA A 165 3.72 15.89 -8.83
C ALA A 165 3.22 15.37 -10.18
N SER A 166 3.65 14.19 -10.61
CA SER A 166 3.17 13.54 -11.84
C SER A 166 2.03 12.55 -11.59
N LEU A 167 1.70 12.28 -10.32
CA LEU A 167 0.67 11.30 -9.98
C LEU A 167 -0.73 11.87 -10.30
N PRO A 168 -1.60 11.13 -11.00
CA PRO A 168 -2.98 11.54 -11.21
C PRO A 168 -3.69 11.84 -9.89
N HIS A 169 -4.51 12.90 -9.88
CA HIS A 169 -5.20 13.37 -8.67
C HIS A 169 -6.01 12.25 -7.98
N ARG A 170 -6.70 11.40 -8.75
CA ARG A 170 -7.47 10.27 -8.22
C ARG A 170 -6.60 9.28 -7.45
N GLU A 171 -5.40 9.00 -7.95
CA GLU A 171 -4.41 8.12 -7.30
C GLU A 171 -3.82 8.77 -6.03
N LEU A 172 -3.57 10.07 -6.06
CA LEU A 172 -3.13 10.81 -4.88
C LEU A 172 -4.17 10.73 -3.77
N VAL A 173 -5.44 11.01 -4.10
CA VAL A 173 -6.57 10.93 -3.17
C VAL A 173 -6.76 9.50 -2.64
N ALA A 174 -6.65 8.49 -3.49
CA ALA A 174 -6.70 7.08 -3.06
C ALA A 174 -5.59 6.77 -2.05
N GLY A 175 -4.36 7.25 -2.26
CA GLY A 175 -3.27 7.10 -1.30
C GLY A 175 -3.52 7.78 0.05
N LEU A 176 -4.26 8.90 0.06
CA LEU A 176 -4.62 9.59 1.31
C LEU A 176 -5.55 8.76 2.21
N ALA A 177 -6.30 7.80 1.69
CA ALA A 177 -7.10 6.90 2.50
C ALA A 177 -6.24 6.16 3.54
N GLU A 178 -5.06 5.69 3.14
CA GLU A 178 -4.13 5.00 4.04
C GLU A 178 -3.55 5.94 5.10
N VAL A 179 -3.23 7.18 4.73
CA VAL A 179 -2.77 8.19 5.68
C VAL A 179 -3.85 8.48 6.73
N ILE A 180 -5.09 8.67 6.29
CA ILE A 180 -6.24 8.90 7.17
C ILE A 180 -6.45 7.68 8.08
N LYS A 181 -6.32 6.47 7.53
CA LYS A 181 -6.40 5.22 8.29
C LYS A 181 -5.40 5.20 9.44
N TYR A 182 -4.12 5.51 9.19
CA TYR A 182 -3.10 5.55 10.26
C TYR A 182 -3.45 6.55 11.36
N GLY A 183 -3.99 7.70 10.99
CA GLY A 183 -4.48 8.68 11.96
C GLY A 183 -5.64 8.17 12.81
N ILE A 184 -6.54 7.40 12.23
CA ILE A 184 -7.70 6.83 12.95
C ILE A 184 -7.27 5.68 13.88
N ILE A 185 -6.38 4.80 13.41
CA ILE A 185 -6.06 3.57 14.17
C ILE A 185 -5.00 3.76 15.24
N GLU A 186 -4.07 4.75 15.09
CA GLU A 186 -2.86 4.78 15.91
C GLU A 186 -2.42 6.19 16.34
N ASP A 187 -2.57 7.21 15.47
CA ASP A 187 -2.00 8.52 15.74
C ASP A 187 -3.01 9.68 15.62
N PRO A 188 -3.61 10.09 16.74
CA PRO A 188 -4.54 11.22 16.75
C PRO A 188 -3.91 12.54 16.27
N GLN A 189 -2.58 12.71 16.39
CA GLN A 189 -1.92 13.92 15.91
C GLN A 189 -1.83 13.94 14.38
N LEU A 190 -1.48 12.79 13.76
CA LEU A 190 -1.52 12.64 12.31
C LEU A 190 -2.94 12.94 11.77
N PHE A 191 -3.98 12.41 12.43
CA PHE A 191 -5.36 12.70 12.03
C PHE A 191 -5.66 14.21 12.06
N ARG A 192 -5.29 14.91 13.17
CA ARG A 192 -5.47 16.36 13.29
C ARG A 192 -4.70 17.15 12.23
N ASP A 193 -3.48 16.72 11.93
CA ASP A 193 -2.63 17.36 10.92
C ASP A 193 -3.22 17.24 9.53
N VAL A 194 -3.73 16.05 9.18
CA VAL A 194 -4.45 15.83 7.91
C VAL A 194 -5.74 16.64 7.86
N GLU A 195 -6.57 16.57 8.90
CA GLU A 195 -7.85 17.28 8.98
C GLU A 195 -7.68 18.81 8.77
N LYS A 196 -6.64 19.38 9.38
CA LYS A 196 -6.35 20.83 9.34
C LYS A 196 -5.72 21.27 8.02
N ASN A 197 -4.85 20.44 7.46
CA ASN A 197 -3.98 20.82 6.33
C ASN A 197 -4.32 20.10 5.02
N LEU A 198 -5.46 19.41 4.93
CA LEU A 198 -5.81 18.53 3.83
C LEU A 198 -5.67 19.21 2.45
N ALA A 199 -6.15 20.45 2.30
CA ALA A 199 -6.03 21.18 1.04
C ALA A 199 -4.56 21.44 0.62
N LYS A 200 -3.66 21.68 1.58
CA LYS A 200 -2.24 21.86 1.32
C LYS A 200 -1.57 20.54 0.95
N ILE A 201 -1.96 19.43 1.60
CA ILE A 201 -1.46 18.09 1.28
C ILE A 201 -1.85 17.72 -0.16
N ILE A 202 -3.11 17.95 -0.54
CA ILE A 202 -3.61 17.71 -1.90
C ILE A 202 -2.91 18.64 -2.92
N ALA A 203 -2.58 19.87 -2.51
CA ALA A 203 -1.79 20.80 -3.32
C ALA A 203 -0.28 20.50 -3.34
N LEU A 204 0.13 19.33 -2.80
CA LEU A 204 1.50 18.83 -2.81
C LEU A 204 2.50 19.72 -2.04
N ASP A 205 2.07 20.28 -0.90
CA ASP A 205 3.00 20.97 0.01
C ASP A 205 4.07 19.97 0.49
N ARG A 206 5.31 20.22 0.10
CA ARG A 206 6.44 19.28 0.26
C ARG A 206 6.72 18.94 1.73
N GLU A 207 6.70 19.93 2.60
CA GLU A 207 7.03 19.73 4.02
C GLU A 207 5.92 18.92 4.72
N LEU A 208 4.66 19.21 4.40
CA LEU A 208 3.52 18.47 4.93
C LEU A 208 3.50 17.03 4.41
N LEU A 209 3.72 16.84 3.10
CA LEU A 209 3.80 15.50 2.50
C LEU A 209 4.93 14.67 3.13
N GLN A 210 6.13 15.23 3.23
CA GLN A 210 7.25 14.53 3.84
C GLN A 210 6.92 14.11 5.28
N ARG A 211 6.36 15.00 6.08
CA ARG A 211 5.97 14.71 7.47
C ARG A 211 4.91 13.61 7.55
N VAL A 212 3.87 13.71 6.74
CA VAL A 212 2.78 12.72 6.69
C VAL A 212 3.30 11.35 6.27
N ILE A 213 4.16 11.29 5.25
CA ILE A 213 4.76 10.04 4.77
C ILE A 213 5.67 9.43 5.84
N VAL A 214 6.57 10.22 6.44
CA VAL A 214 7.46 9.75 7.52
C VAL A 214 6.66 9.20 8.68
N THR A 215 5.59 9.90 9.12
CA THR A 215 4.73 9.45 10.22
C THR A 215 4.02 8.14 9.86
N SER A 216 3.46 8.03 8.65
CA SER A 216 2.78 6.82 8.18
C SER A 216 3.72 5.63 8.10
N CYS A 217 4.91 5.80 7.51
CA CYS A 217 5.94 4.77 7.46
C CYS A 217 6.37 4.32 8.87
N SER A 218 6.53 5.26 9.80
CA SER A 218 6.94 4.97 11.18
C SER A 218 5.87 4.18 11.94
N ILE A 219 4.59 4.51 11.76
CA ILE A 219 3.47 3.76 12.35
C ILE A 219 3.46 2.33 11.78
N LYS A 220 3.52 2.20 10.45
CA LYS A 220 3.52 0.87 9.81
C LYS A 220 4.72 0.04 10.22
N ALA A 221 5.92 0.61 10.20
CA ALA A 221 7.15 -0.10 10.59
C ALA A 221 7.03 -0.65 12.02
N ARG A 222 6.57 0.15 12.99
CA ARG A 222 6.37 -0.27 14.38
C ARG A 222 5.38 -1.44 14.48
N ILE A 223 4.25 -1.38 13.76
CA ILE A 223 3.26 -2.46 13.76
C ILE A 223 3.83 -3.74 13.12
N VAL A 224 4.55 -3.60 12.00
CA VAL A 224 5.21 -4.73 11.32
C VAL A 224 6.32 -5.36 12.17
N GLU A 225 7.09 -4.56 12.91
CA GLU A 225 8.13 -5.06 13.81
C GLU A 225 7.58 -5.96 14.91
N THR A 226 6.36 -5.68 15.39
CA THR A 226 5.70 -6.50 16.42
C THR A 226 5.04 -7.76 15.86
N ASP A 227 4.63 -7.74 14.60
CA ASP A 227 3.90 -8.85 13.97
C ASP A 227 4.13 -8.87 12.44
N GLU A 228 5.30 -9.36 12.03
CA GLU A 228 5.70 -9.36 10.62
C GLU A 228 4.74 -10.17 9.72
N ARG A 229 4.21 -11.30 10.23
CA ARG A 229 3.38 -12.24 9.45
C ARG A 229 1.88 -12.01 9.51
N GLU A 230 1.45 -10.95 10.22
CA GLU A 230 0.03 -10.62 10.39
C GLU A 230 -0.79 -11.73 11.06
N GLU A 231 -0.24 -12.30 12.11
CA GLU A 231 -0.93 -13.33 12.88
C GLU A 231 -1.86 -12.73 13.95
N ASN A 232 -1.58 -11.51 14.44
CA ASN A 232 -2.26 -10.89 15.58
C ASN A 232 -2.47 -9.38 15.44
N GLN A 233 -1.52 -8.58 15.94
CA GLN A 233 -1.66 -7.12 16.07
C GLN A 233 -1.65 -6.40 14.72
N ARG A 234 -0.89 -6.88 13.74
CA ARG A 234 -0.84 -6.25 12.42
C ARG A 234 -2.20 -6.21 11.74
N ALA A 235 -3.13 -7.07 12.14
CA ALA A 235 -4.50 -7.04 11.62
C ALA A 235 -5.23 -5.71 11.88
N VAL A 236 -4.75 -4.84 12.80
CA VAL A 236 -5.28 -3.47 12.99
C VAL A 236 -5.19 -2.63 11.70
N LEU A 237 -4.18 -2.88 10.87
CA LEU A 237 -4.01 -2.23 9.57
C LEU A 237 -5.17 -2.51 8.60
N ASN A 238 -5.99 -3.53 8.89
CA ASN A 238 -7.17 -3.86 8.09
C ASN A 238 -8.42 -3.04 8.48
N PHE A 239 -8.28 -1.94 9.23
CA PHE A 239 -9.39 -1.02 9.47
C PHE A 239 -9.94 -0.50 8.14
N GLY A 240 -11.25 -0.64 7.91
CA GLY A 240 -11.91 -0.34 6.64
C GLY A 240 -11.73 -1.42 5.54
N HIS A 241 -10.72 -2.27 5.61
CA HIS A 241 -10.39 -3.21 4.53
C HIS A 241 -11.39 -4.39 4.42
N THR A 242 -12.03 -4.81 5.50
CA THR A 242 -13.01 -5.91 5.44
C THR A 242 -14.14 -5.59 4.46
N ILE A 243 -14.66 -4.36 4.51
CA ILE A 243 -15.68 -3.88 3.58
C ILE A 243 -15.02 -3.45 2.26
N GLY A 244 -13.89 -2.74 2.31
CA GLY A 244 -13.17 -2.28 1.13
C GLY A 244 -12.83 -3.40 0.15
N HIS A 245 -12.20 -4.47 0.61
CA HIS A 245 -11.87 -5.64 -0.22
C HIS A 245 -13.13 -6.33 -0.79
N ALA A 246 -14.20 -6.39 0.00
CA ALA A 246 -15.46 -6.94 -0.48
C ALA A 246 -16.08 -6.08 -1.59
N LEU A 247 -15.98 -4.75 -1.51
CA LEU A 247 -16.40 -3.84 -2.57
C LEU A 247 -15.53 -4.00 -3.83
N GLU A 248 -14.22 -4.09 -3.68
CA GLU A 248 -13.31 -4.36 -4.80
C GLU A 248 -13.69 -5.69 -5.48
N ALA A 249 -13.90 -6.76 -4.72
CA ALA A 249 -14.26 -8.07 -5.24
C ALA A 249 -15.64 -8.08 -5.91
N ALA A 250 -16.65 -7.46 -5.29
CA ALA A 250 -18.01 -7.40 -5.82
C ALA A 250 -18.12 -6.55 -7.10
N THR A 251 -17.09 -5.77 -7.44
CA THR A 251 -16.98 -4.95 -8.66
C THR A 251 -15.90 -5.45 -9.62
N ASP A 252 -15.48 -6.71 -9.47
CA ASP A 252 -14.42 -7.34 -10.29
C ASP A 252 -13.12 -6.51 -10.33
N TYR A 253 -12.84 -5.76 -9.26
CA TYR A 253 -11.66 -4.89 -9.12
C TYR A 253 -11.53 -3.80 -10.19
N ARG A 254 -12.65 -3.33 -10.79
CA ARG A 254 -12.66 -2.40 -11.93
C ARG A 254 -13.22 -1.02 -11.61
N GLU A 255 -14.08 -0.90 -10.61
CA GLU A 255 -14.79 0.36 -10.34
C GLU A 255 -14.01 1.26 -9.37
N PHE A 256 -13.41 0.68 -8.35
CA PHE A 256 -12.73 1.40 -7.28
C PHE A 256 -11.21 1.24 -7.34
N LEU A 257 -10.50 2.33 -7.11
CA LEU A 257 -9.14 2.23 -6.61
C LEU A 257 -9.17 1.72 -5.17
N HIS A 258 -8.10 1.04 -4.74
CA HIS A 258 -8.01 0.46 -3.40
C HIS A 258 -8.38 1.46 -2.28
N GLY A 259 -7.78 2.66 -2.28
CA GLY A 259 -8.06 3.68 -1.27
C GLY A 259 -9.49 4.22 -1.31
N GLU A 260 -10.16 4.21 -2.46
CA GLU A 260 -11.57 4.58 -2.58
C GLU A 260 -12.46 3.56 -1.85
N ALA A 261 -12.22 2.27 -2.10
CA ALA A 261 -12.94 1.19 -1.43
C ALA A 261 -12.67 1.17 0.08
N VAL A 262 -11.41 1.39 0.49
CA VAL A 262 -11.02 1.52 1.91
C VAL A 262 -11.66 2.75 2.56
N GLY A 263 -11.81 3.87 1.83
CA GLY A 263 -12.51 5.07 2.29
C GLY A 263 -13.96 4.77 2.70
N ILE A 264 -14.71 4.11 1.83
CA ILE A 264 -16.07 3.63 2.14
C ILE A 264 -16.03 2.69 3.34
N GLY A 265 -15.11 1.73 3.32
CA GLY A 265 -14.97 0.74 4.39
C GLY A 265 -14.68 1.35 5.76
N MET A 266 -13.84 2.39 5.82
CA MET A 266 -13.57 3.13 7.07
C MET A 266 -14.83 3.80 7.61
N VAL A 267 -15.59 4.50 6.75
CA VAL A 267 -16.85 5.14 7.17
C VAL A 267 -17.82 4.11 7.74
N LYS A 268 -18.00 2.99 7.04
CA LYS A 268 -18.91 1.92 7.51
C LYS A 268 -18.41 1.24 8.78
N ALA A 269 -17.09 1.05 8.95
CA ALA A 269 -16.51 0.49 10.17
C ALA A 269 -16.72 1.41 11.39
N VAL A 270 -16.60 2.75 11.22
CA VAL A 270 -16.90 3.70 12.31
C VAL A 270 -18.41 3.75 12.60
N MET A 271 -19.27 3.71 11.56
CA MET A 271 -20.71 3.63 11.75
C MET A 271 -21.13 2.40 12.56
N LEU A 272 -20.59 1.23 12.22
CA LEU A 272 -20.76 0.01 13.02
C LEU A 272 -20.25 0.18 14.46
N SER A 273 -19.13 0.88 14.63
CA SER A 273 -18.58 1.15 15.98
C SER A 273 -19.52 2.00 16.83
N VAL A 274 -20.19 3.00 16.24
CA VAL A 274 -21.21 3.81 16.93
C VAL A 274 -22.43 2.97 17.29
N GLN A 275 -22.94 2.16 16.37
CA GLN A 275 -24.09 1.28 16.62
C GLN A 275 -23.85 0.28 17.77
N HIS A 276 -22.61 -0.17 17.93
CA HIS A 276 -22.19 -1.07 19.02
C HIS A 276 -21.76 -0.33 20.30
N GLY A 277 -21.86 1.00 20.34
CA GLY A 277 -21.48 1.80 21.51
C GLY A 277 -19.98 1.87 21.80
N PHE A 278 -19.13 1.56 20.83
CA PHE A 278 -17.66 1.64 20.96
C PHE A 278 -17.12 3.04 20.65
N CYS A 279 -17.83 3.81 19.83
CA CYS A 279 -17.44 5.13 19.39
C CYS A 279 -18.64 6.08 19.49
N ASP A 280 -18.38 7.37 19.71
CA ASP A 280 -19.44 8.38 19.73
C ASP A 280 -19.77 8.93 18.33
N GLN A 281 -20.96 9.53 18.22
CA GLN A 281 -21.46 10.10 16.97
C GLN A 281 -20.59 11.28 16.48
N GLN A 282 -20.01 12.06 17.40
CA GLN A 282 -19.16 13.20 17.06
C GLN A 282 -17.87 12.73 16.35
N THR A 283 -17.27 11.65 16.83
CA THR A 283 -16.09 11.02 16.18
C THR A 283 -16.43 10.52 14.78
N PHE A 284 -17.59 9.86 14.60
CA PHE A 284 -18.07 9.43 13.29
C PHE A 284 -18.19 10.61 12.31
N GLU A 285 -18.90 11.67 12.71
CA GLU A 285 -19.11 12.86 11.88
C GLU A 285 -17.77 13.52 11.47
N ARG A 286 -16.84 13.56 12.41
CA ARG A 286 -15.51 14.12 12.18
C ARG A 286 -14.71 13.30 11.16
N ILE A 287 -14.69 11.99 11.27
CA ILE A 287 -14.01 11.09 10.33
C ILE A 287 -14.67 11.18 8.95
N LEU A 288 -16.00 11.09 8.89
CA LEU A 288 -16.78 11.23 7.65
C LEU A 288 -16.46 12.55 6.94
N LYS A 289 -16.38 13.64 7.68
CA LYS A 289 -16.04 14.97 7.14
C LYS A 289 -14.65 14.99 6.51
N VAL A 290 -13.65 14.35 7.13
CA VAL A 290 -12.28 14.30 6.58
C VAL A 290 -12.26 13.46 5.30
N ILE A 291 -12.90 12.30 5.28
CA ILE A 291 -12.99 11.41 4.12
C ILE A 291 -13.66 12.15 2.94
N LYS A 292 -14.81 12.78 3.17
CA LYS A 292 -15.51 13.56 2.13
C LYS A 292 -14.68 14.75 1.63
N LYS A 293 -14.02 15.48 2.52
CA LYS A 293 -13.16 16.62 2.14
C LYS A 293 -11.91 16.16 1.36
N ALA A 294 -11.42 14.96 1.60
CA ALA A 294 -10.32 14.38 0.82
C ALA A 294 -10.74 14.03 -0.62
N GLY A 295 -12.03 14.02 -0.93
CA GLY A 295 -12.56 13.59 -2.22
C GLY A 295 -12.75 12.07 -2.33
N LEU A 296 -12.64 11.35 -1.20
CA LEU A 296 -12.90 9.91 -1.16
C LEU A 296 -14.41 9.62 -1.11
N PRO A 297 -14.87 8.55 -1.77
CA PRO A 297 -16.25 8.09 -1.63
C PRO A 297 -16.50 7.62 -0.19
N SER A 298 -17.73 7.83 0.28
CA SER A 298 -18.14 7.50 1.65
C SER A 298 -19.34 6.57 1.72
N GLU A 299 -19.98 6.31 0.58
CA GLU A 299 -21.20 5.50 0.48
C GLU A 299 -20.98 4.33 -0.46
N ILE A 300 -21.64 3.22 -0.16
CA ILE A 300 -21.72 2.07 -1.07
C ILE A 300 -22.65 2.45 -2.23
N PRO A 301 -22.26 2.22 -3.49
CA PRO A 301 -23.12 2.53 -4.63
C PRO A 301 -24.49 1.82 -4.57
N ALA A 302 -25.55 2.55 -4.85
CA ALA A 302 -26.92 2.05 -4.75
C ALA A 302 -27.25 0.83 -5.65
N GLY A 303 -26.46 0.61 -6.72
CA GLY A 303 -26.62 -0.53 -7.63
C GLY A 303 -25.91 -1.81 -7.20
N LEU A 304 -25.13 -1.78 -6.12
CA LEU A 304 -24.34 -2.93 -5.69
C LEU A 304 -25.16 -3.83 -4.76
N SER A 305 -25.19 -5.13 -5.06
CA SER A 305 -25.86 -6.12 -4.22
C SER A 305 -25.14 -6.29 -2.89
N MET A 306 -25.79 -5.91 -1.79
CA MET A 306 -25.24 -6.11 -0.44
C MET A 306 -25.01 -7.59 -0.12
N GLN A 307 -25.82 -8.49 -0.72
CA GLN A 307 -25.63 -9.93 -0.59
C GLN A 307 -24.25 -10.35 -1.15
N ASN A 308 -23.90 -9.87 -2.36
CA ASN A 308 -22.61 -10.18 -2.99
C ASN A 308 -21.44 -9.61 -2.18
N VAL A 309 -21.61 -8.41 -1.60
CA VAL A 309 -20.57 -7.81 -0.73
C VAL A 309 -20.35 -8.67 0.52
N ILE A 310 -21.41 -9.18 1.14
CA ILE A 310 -21.30 -10.05 2.33
C ILE A 310 -20.70 -11.40 1.98
N GLU A 311 -21.08 -11.99 0.86
CA GLU A 311 -20.47 -13.24 0.38
C GLU A 311 -18.96 -13.06 0.12
N ALA A 312 -18.56 -11.95 -0.48
CA ALA A 312 -17.14 -11.61 -0.65
C ALA A 312 -16.40 -11.46 0.70
N MET A 313 -17.04 -10.85 1.72
CA MET A 313 -16.45 -10.77 3.07
C MET A 313 -16.27 -12.16 3.72
N GLN A 314 -17.17 -13.10 3.46
CA GLN A 314 -17.10 -14.45 4.01
C GLN A 314 -15.98 -15.29 3.35
N LEU A 315 -15.66 -15.01 2.09
CA LEU A 315 -14.56 -15.65 1.36
C LEU A 315 -13.19 -15.13 1.79
N ASP A 316 -13.10 -13.95 2.41
CA ASP A 316 -11.86 -13.44 2.96
C ASP A 316 -11.42 -14.32 4.17
N LYS A 317 -10.12 -14.59 4.27
CA LYS A 317 -9.47 -15.39 5.33
C LYS A 317 -9.79 -14.96 6.77
N LYS A 318 -10.48 -13.84 6.95
CA LYS A 318 -10.89 -13.27 8.23
C LYS A 318 -12.17 -13.89 8.80
N ALA A 319 -12.88 -14.74 8.05
CA ALA A 319 -14.06 -15.43 8.53
C ALA A 319 -13.67 -16.70 9.32
N ALA A 320 -14.09 -16.79 10.59
CA ALA A 320 -13.92 -17.97 11.41
C ALA A 320 -15.21 -18.27 12.17
N GLY A 321 -15.63 -19.54 12.16
CA GLY A 321 -16.86 -19.96 12.87
C GLY A 321 -18.12 -19.25 12.37
N GLY A 322 -18.19 -18.87 11.07
CA GLY A 322 -19.35 -18.19 10.47
C GLY A 322 -19.47 -16.70 10.84
N LYS A 323 -18.48 -16.14 11.54
CA LYS A 323 -18.42 -14.70 11.87
C LYS A 323 -17.28 -14.02 11.14
N ILE A 324 -17.41 -12.73 10.90
CA ILE A 324 -16.43 -11.87 10.21
C ILE A 324 -15.73 -11.01 11.26
N LYS A 325 -14.39 -11.00 11.25
CA LYS A 325 -13.58 -10.18 12.14
C LYS A 325 -13.48 -8.76 11.60
N PHE A 326 -13.93 -7.79 12.37
CA PHE A 326 -13.80 -6.36 12.08
C PHE A 326 -12.78 -5.70 12.99
N VAL A 327 -12.09 -4.69 12.44
CA VAL A 327 -11.41 -3.67 13.25
C VAL A 327 -12.40 -2.53 13.46
N MET A 328 -12.76 -2.26 14.70
CA MET A 328 -13.69 -1.21 15.13
C MET A 328 -12.93 -0.05 15.74
N SER A 329 -13.48 1.17 15.63
CA SER A 329 -12.92 2.35 16.29
C SER A 329 -13.48 2.50 17.72
N GLU A 330 -12.60 2.78 18.69
CA GLU A 330 -12.96 3.26 20.02
C GLU A 330 -12.73 4.77 20.18
N GLY A 331 -12.61 5.47 19.06
CA GLY A 331 -12.20 6.87 18.94
C GLY A 331 -10.98 7.01 18.06
N ILE A 332 -10.56 8.24 17.77
CA ILE A 332 -9.39 8.51 16.96
C ILE A 332 -8.13 8.10 17.73
N GLY A 333 -7.30 7.25 17.13
CA GLY A 333 -6.08 6.69 17.71
C GLY A 333 -6.30 5.41 18.52
N LYS A 334 -7.51 4.88 18.56
CA LYS A 334 -7.80 3.67 19.33
C LYS A 334 -8.77 2.74 18.60
N THR A 335 -8.43 1.46 18.57
CA THR A 335 -9.21 0.43 17.89
C THR A 335 -9.33 -0.84 18.72
N ARG A 336 -10.32 -1.67 18.36
CA ARG A 336 -10.52 -3.02 18.90
C ARG A 336 -10.93 -3.99 17.81
N PHE A 337 -10.74 -5.27 18.04
CA PHE A 337 -11.32 -6.31 17.21
C PHE A 337 -12.71 -6.69 17.70
N HIS A 338 -13.63 -6.91 16.75
CA HIS A 338 -14.97 -7.38 17.05
C HIS A 338 -15.45 -8.36 15.99
N TRP A 339 -16.26 -9.34 16.40
CA TRP A 339 -16.77 -10.38 15.51
C TRP A 339 -18.27 -10.17 15.27
N LEU A 340 -18.65 -10.02 14.02
CA LEU A 340 -20.03 -9.84 13.57
C LEU A 340 -20.50 -11.03 12.75
N SER A 341 -21.75 -11.42 12.90
CA SER A 341 -22.41 -12.34 11.98
C SER A 341 -22.73 -11.62 10.64
N PRO A 342 -22.85 -12.36 9.53
CA PRO A 342 -23.29 -11.78 8.25
C PRO A 342 -24.62 -11.04 8.35
N GLY A 343 -25.56 -11.54 9.17
CA GLY A 343 -26.85 -10.91 9.41
C GLY A 343 -26.75 -9.55 10.12
N GLU A 344 -25.87 -9.41 11.12
CA GLU A 344 -25.60 -8.14 11.80
C GLU A 344 -24.97 -7.12 10.82
N VAL A 345 -24.06 -7.56 9.97
CA VAL A 345 -23.45 -6.71 8.94
C VAL A 345 -24.50 -6.27 7.92
N LEU A 346 -25.35 -7.18 7.44
CA LEU A 346 -26.41 -6.85 6.49
C LEU A 346 -27.41 -5.85 7.08
N ALA A 347 -27.87 -6.08 8.31
CA ALA A 347 -28.80 -5.19 8.98
C ALA A 347 -28.24 -3.77 9.16
N ALA A 348 -26.93 -3.65 9.40
CA ALA A 348 -26.28 -2.38 9.62
C ALA A 348 -25.90 -1.63 8.35
N LEU A 349 -25.59 -2.34 7.25
CA LEU A 349 -25.14 -1.73 5.99
C LEU A 349 -26.25 -1.62 4.95
N GLY A 350 -27.32 -2.40 5.09
CA GLY A 350 -28.45 -2.47 4.14
C GLY A 350 -29.56 -1.43 4.36
N THR A 351 -29.42 -0.57 5.37
CA THR A 351 -30.30 0.58 5.63
C THR A 351 -29.68 1.85 5.10
#